data_71f60155cd7359906466b711dd7994b0
#
_entry.id   71f60155cd7359906466b711dd7994b0
#
_cell.length_a   1.000
_cell.length_b   1.000
_cell.length_c   1.000
_cell.angle_alpha   90.00
_cell.angle_beta   90.00
_cell.angle_gamma   90.00
#
_symmetry.space_group_name_H-M   'P 1'
#
loop_
_entity.id
_entity.type
_entity.pdbx_description
1 polymer ?
#
loop_
_entity_poly.entity_id
_entity_poly.type
_entity_poly.pdbx_seq_one_letter_code
_entity_poly.pdbx_strand_id
1 'polypeptide(L)'
;MPRPITRRGLLASVIHAAGVAMLAAGSGCTAKGSLQALREEVQALQGARVVVPPLPGFRDLRGVIHTHSYLSSDSDGRPEEFLTGAQQAKLDYLVITDHFDPRIFIEGLNGQYGDLTVIHGAEFPLGCTRKRGLARRCASILGFGFGPSIVPTFSPDAYSKPELIAQIKRHGGLVFLGHARGVSDPQYFGMVHGMEVFNIADTMREQYLSFPEFMVDLFVTQQEYHEELLLSVIERPNWLLARWDRLTRAGHRVVGIGGNDAHQNLSVLGVLVDPYGLVYRILNTHVLVDVQGSESPAPPSTQVLLAALRQGRCYLAFSLLCDASGFQFYAADPRSGRPVAMMGAVWEHVPCPQLVVRLPRVGAIEIIKNGVPEFRTVGRELEYTPSGPGVYRVEAFLKLQRRWRSWIISNPIYLLPGC
;
A
#
# COMPACT_ATOMS: atom_id res chain seq x y z
N MET A 1 -15.60 20.14 -15.06
CA MET A 1 -14.84 19.21 -15.92
C MET A 1 -13.47 19.81 -16.18
N PRO A 2 -12.36 19.22 -15.78
CA PRO A 2 -11.04 19.65 -16.22
C PRO A 2 -10.82 19.19 -17.65
N ARG A 3 -10.28 20.08 -18.49
CA ARG A 3 -9.93 19.74 -19.87
C ARG A 3 -8.84 18.67 -19.86
N PRO A 4 -8.91 17.62 -20.70
CA PRO A 4 -7.85 16.65 -20.84
C PRO A 4 -6.57 17.37 -21.27
N ILE A 5 -5.42 16.93 -20.71
CA ILE A 5 -4.10 17.38 -21.16
C ILE A 5 -4.00 16.97 -22.61
N THR A 6 -4.05 17.94 -23.52
CA THR A 6 -4.03 17.64 -24.94
C THR A 6 -2.67 17.07 -25.33
N ARG A 7 -2.66 16.07 -26.22
CA ARG A 7 -1.45 15.47 -26.82
C ARG A 7 -0.38 16.51 -27.23
N ARG A 8 -0.77 17.74 -27.55
CA ARG A 8 0.15 18.84 -27.88
C ARG A 8 0.92 19.39 -26.67
N GLY A 9 0.34 19.42 -25.47
CA GLY A 9 1.06 19.87 -24.26
C GLY A 9 2.12 18.89 -23.83
N LEU A 10 1.85 17.58 -23.98
CA LEU A 10 2.83 16.52 -23.70
C LEU A 10 3.98 16.51 -24.72
N LEU A 11 3.68 16.69 -26.02
CA LEU A 11 4.69 16.77 -27.08
C LEU A 11 5.65 17.96 -26.90
N ALA A 12 5.18 19.11 -26.46
CA ALA A 12 6.05 20.28 -26.24
C ALA A 12 7.04 20.05 -25.08
N SER A 13 6.62 19.36 -24.02
CA SER A 13 7.51 18.97 -22.92
C SER A 13 8.51 17.90 -23.34
N VAL A 14 8.11 16.97 -24.20
CA VAL A 14 8.96 15.89 -24.72
C VAL A 14 10.04 16.40 -25.68
N ILE A 15 9.73 17.42 -26.51
CA ILE A 15 10.71 18.00 -27.44
C ILE A 15 11.79 18.79 -26.67
N HIS A 16 11.48 19.42 -25.53
CA HIS A 16 12.48 20.01 -24.65
C HIS A 16 13.37 18.95 -23.98
N ALA A 17 12.79 17.80 -23.60
CA ALA A 17 13.55 16.68 -23.03
C ALA A 17 14.49 16.02 -24.06
N ALA A 18 14.09 15.90 -25.33
CA ALA A 18 14.93 15.37 -26.41
C ALA A 18 16.16 16.24 -26.71
N GLY A 19 16.05 17.58 -26.53
CA GLY A 19 17.20 18.48 -26.63
C GLY A 19 18.25 18.28 -25.52
N VAL A 20 17.81 17.88 -24.33
CA VAL A 20 18.68 17.54 -23.18
C VAL A 20 19.31 16.15 -23.36
N ALA A 21 18.60 15.22 -24.03
CA ALA A 21 19.09 13.85 -24.27
C ALA A 21 20.31 13.79 -25.18
N MET A 22 20.49 14.74 -26.13
CA MET A 22 21.70 14.81 -26.94
C MET A 22 22.96 15.26 -26.17
N LEU A 23 22.80 15.95 -25.05
CA LEU A 23 23.89 16.30 -24.14
C LEU A 23 24.22 15.16 -23.16
N ALA A 24 23.31 14.20 -22.99
CA ALA A 24 23.41 13.08 -22.03
C ALA A 24 24.03 11.79 -22.64
N ALA A 25 24.40 11.78 -23.92
CA ALA A 25 24.99 10.59 -24.54
C ALA A 25 26.31 10.13 -23.90
N GLY A 26 27.01 11.00 -23.16
CA GLY A 26 28.16 10.63 -22.33
C GLY A 26 27.79 10.05 -20.94
N SER A 27 26.57 10.34 -20.45
CA SER A 27 26.11 9.90 -19.12
C SER A 27 25.33 8.57 -19.15
N GLY A 28 24.88 8.12 -20.33
CA GLY A 28 24.07 6.89 -20.48
C GLY A 28 24.77 5.60 -20.04
N CYS A 29 26.07 5.49 -20.23
CA CYS A 29 26.83 4.32 -19.76
C CYS A 29 26.99 4.28 -18.24
N THR A 30 27.14 5.44 -17.61
CA THR A 30 27.26 5.55 -16.14
C THR A 30 25.89 5.30 -15.46
N ALA A 31 24.79 5.75 -16.05
CA ALA A 31 23.45 5.48 -15.55
C ALA A 31 23.10 3.98 -15.65
N LYS A 32 23.36 3.32 -16.78
CA LYS A 32 23.15 1.87 -16.94
C LYS A 32 23.97 1.05 -15.95
N GLY A 33 25.26 1.37 -15.76
CA GLY A 33 26.11 0.70 -14.78
C GLY A 33 25.60 0.83 -13.35
N SER A 34 25.08 1.99 -12.99
CA SER A 34 24.48 2.24 -11.68
C SER A 34 23.20 1.45 -11.46
N LEU A 35 22.33 1.35 -12.49
CA LEU A 35 21.08 0.59 -12.44
C LEU A 35 21.32 -0.92 -12.42
N GLN A 36 22.32 -1.41 -13.16
CA GLN A 36 22.74 -2.80 -13.10
C GLN A 36 23.27 -3.17 -11.71
N ALA A 37 24.14 -2.35 -11.12
CA ALA A 37 24.63 -2.56 -9.75
C ALA A 37 23.46 -2.57 -8.73
N LEU A 38 22.45 -1.70 -8.92
CA LEU A 38 21.25 -1.68 -8.11
C LEU A 38 20.47 -2.98 -8.24
N ARG A 39 20.29 -3.50 -9.46
CA ARG A 39 19.65 -4.79 -9.75
C ARG A 39 20.36 -5.94 -9.04
N GLU A 40 21.65 -6.03 -9.15
CA GLU A 40 22.45 -7.07 -8.52
C GLU A 40 22.32 -7.02 -6.98
N GLU A 41 22.32 -5.82 -6.41
CA GLU A 41 22.12 -5.64 -4.97
C GLU A 41 20.71 -6.04 -4.52
N VAL A 42 19.65 -5.71 -5.29
CA VAL A 42 18.27 -6.15 -5.03
C VAL A 42 18.14 -7.67 -5.15
N GLN A 43 18.71 -8.29 -6.17
CA GLN A 43 18.70 -9.74 -6.32
C GLN A 43 19.42 -10.44 -5.15
N ALA A 44 20.53 -9.90 -4.68
CA ALA A 44 21.21 -10.40 -3.48
C ALA A 44 20.34 -10.21 -2.21
N LEU A 45 19.59 -9.12 -2.13
CA LEU A 45 18.61 -8.90 -1.07
C LEU A 45 17.51 -9.96 -1.10
N GLN A 46 16.94 -10.23 -2.23
CA GLN A 46 15.86 -11.22 -2.41
C GLN A 46 16.36 -12.67 -2.18
N GLY A 47 17.55 -13.00 -2.67
CA GLY A 47 18.14 -14.34 -2.55
C GLY A 47 18.52 -14.76 -1.12
N ALA A 48 18.72 -13.81 -0.22
CA ALA A 48 19.08 -14.09 1.18
C ALA A 48 17.85 -14.13 2.12
N ARG A 49 16.66 -14.23 1.59
CA ARG A 49 15.41 -14.40 2.34
C ARG A 49 15.36 -15.80 2.96
N VAL A 50 14.84 -15.90 4.18
CA VAL A 50 14.57 -17.17 4.87
C VAL A 50 13.06 -17.34 5.07
N VAL A 51 12.64 -18.59 5.16
CA VAL A 51 11.26 -18.91 5.53
C VAL A 51 11.08 -18.68 7.03
N VAL A 52 10.15 -17.82 7.41
CA VAL A 52 9.72 -17.66 8.80
C VAL A 52 8.52 -18.59 9.00
N PRO A 53 8.54 -19.48 10.00
CA PRO A 53 7.37 -20.29 10.30
C PRO A 53 6.14 -19.42 10.56
N PRO A 54 4.97 -19.75 9.99
CA PRO A 54 3.77 -18.97 10.20
C PRO A 54 3.37 -18.94 11.68
N LEU A 55 2.73 -17.87 12.10
CA LEU A 55 2.12 -17.82 13.43
C LEU A 55 0.98 -18.83 13.49
N PRO A 56 0.94 -19.68 14.54
CA PRO A 56 -0.13 -20.66 14.69
C PRO A 56 -1.52 -20.01 14.60
N GLY A 57 -2.38 -20.58 13.74
CA GLY A 57 -3.72 -20.08 13.52
C GLY A 57 -3.85 -18.89 12.57
N PHE A 58 -2.73 -18.41 11.97
CA PHE A 58 -2.76 -17.31 11.02
C PHE A 58 -2.10 -17.67 9.70
N ARG A 59 -2.67 -17.13 8.62
CA ARG A 59 -2.10 -17.16 7.26
C ARG A 59 -1.82 -15.74 6.79
N ASP A 60 -0.63 -15.51 6.26
CA ASP A 60 -0.21 -14.24 5.67
C ASP A 60 -0.61 -14.21 4.19
N LEU A 61 -1.49 -13.29 3.83
CA LEU A 61 -1.99 -13.09 2.47
C LEU A 61 -1.40 -11.82 1.89
N ARG A 62 -0.76 -11.93 0.74
CA ARG A 62 -0.26 -10.82 -0.04
C ARG A 62 -1.35 -10.26 -0.94
N GLY A 63 -1.57 -8.95 -0.93
CA GLY A 63 -2.52 -8.34 -1.85
C GLY A 63 -2.23 -6.90 -2.20
N VAL A 64 -3.06 -6.42 -3.09
CA VAL A 64 -3.06 -5.04 -3.58
C VAL A 64 -4.42 -4.43 -3.34
N ILE A 65 -4.43 -3.18 -2.91
CA ILE A 65 -5.63 -2.37 -2.73
C ILE A 65 -5.47 -1.11 -3.58
N HIS A 66 -6.60 -0.59 -4.10
CA HIS A 66 -6.67 0.57 -4.96
C HIS A 66 -6.08 0.28 -6.35
N THR A 67 -6.90 -0.30 -7.19
CA THR A 67 -6.63 -0.60 -8.60
C THR A 67 -7.83 -0.19 -9.42
N HIS A 68 -7.59 0.33 -10.61
CA HIS A 68 -8.63 0.70 -11.56
C HIS A 68 -8.63 -0.26 -12.75
N SER A 69 -9.82 -0.57 -13.26
CA SER A 69 -10.04 -1.37 -14.45
C SER A 69 -10.61 -0.51 -15.58
N TYR A 70 -10.93 -1.13 -16.71
CA TYR A 70 -11.62 -0.49 -17.84
C TYR A 70 -12.99 0.15 -17.49
N LEU A 71 -13.53 -0.11 -16.30
CA LEU A 71 -14.76 0.54 -15.81
C LEU A 71 -14.50 1.97 -15.31
N SER A 72 -13.25 2.29 -14.99
CA SER A 72 -12.82 3.68 -14.73
C SER A 72 -12.57 4.43 -16.02
N SER A 73 -13.00 5.68 -16.09
CA SER A 73 -12.86 6.52 -17.29
C SER A 73 -11.43 6.88 -17.67
N ASP A 74 -10.48 6.60 -16.80
CA ASP A 74 -9.06 6.94 -16.91
C ASP A 74 -8.13 5.70 -16.84
N SER A 75 -8.70 4.50 -16.93
CA SER A 75 -7.95 3.25 -17.02
C SER A 75 -8.34 2.46 -18.28
N ASP A 76 -7.35 1.87 -18.94
CA ASP A 76 -7.54 1.00 -20.09
C ASP A 76 -7.44 -0.49 -19.72
N GLY A 77 -7.24 -0.80 -18.44
CA GLY A 77 -6.91 -2.14 -17.95
C GLY A 77 -8.02 -3.17 -18.10
N ARG A 78 -7.76 -4.22 -18.87
CA ARG A 78 -8.70 -5.31 -19.10
C ARG A 78 -8.56 -6.42 -18.06
N PRO A 79 -9.63 -7.22 -17.84
CA PRO A 79 -9.60 -8.32 -16.89
C PRO A 79 -8.38 -9.23 -16.99
N GLU A 80 -8.03 -9.63 -18.21
CA GLU A 80 -6.91 -10.54 -18.46
C GLU A 80 -5.57 -9.93 -18.02
N GLU A 81 -5.41 -8.62 -18.18
CA GLU A 81 -4.16 -7.92 -17.88
C GLU A 81 -3.93 -7.79 -16.38
N PHE A 82 -4.95 -7.36 -15.61
CA PHE A 82 -4.77 -7.25 -14.16
C PHE A 82 -4.80 -8.62 -13.46
N LEU A 83 -5.53 -9.63 -13.96
CA LEU A 83 -5.44 -11.00 -13.44
C LEU A 83 -4.05 -11.61 -13.71
N THR A 84 -3.50 -11.42 -14.93
CA THR A 84 -2.13 -11.81 -15.25
C THR A 84 -1.12 -11.07 -14.38
N GLY A 85 -1.31 -9.77 -14.19
CA GLY A 85 -0.47 -8.95 -13.31
C GLY A 85 -0.49 -9.45 -11.86
N ALA A 86 -1.67 -9.82 -11.35
CA ALA A 86 -1.83 -10.38 -10.02
C ALA A 86 -1.10 -11.73 -9.87
N GLN A 87 -1.18 -12.60 -10.89
CA GLN A 87 -0.47 -13.87 -10.92
C GLN A 87 1.06 -13.65 -10.95
N GLN A 88 1.56 -12.73 -11.77
CA GLN A 88 2.98 -12.37 -11.83
C GLN A 88 3.49 -11.83 -10.49
N ALA A 89 2.68 -11.03 -9.80
CA ALA A 89 2.98 -10.49 -8.48
C ALA A 89 2.74 -11.50 -7.34
N LYS A 90 2.21 -12.70 -7.65
CA LYS A 90 1.86 -13.75 -6.68
C LYS A 90 0.93 -13.23 -5.59
N LEU A 91 -0.15 -12.54 -6.01
CA LEU A 91 -1.14 -12.02 -5.09
C LEU A 91 -2.12 -13.13 -4.67
N ASP A 92 -2.48 -13.13 -3.38
CA ASP A 92 -3.58 -13.93 -2.83
C ASP A 92 -4.92 -13.19 -2.94
N TYR A 93 -4.88 -11.85 -2.96
CA TYR A 93 -6.08 -11.04 -3.15
C TYR A 93 -5.80 -9.73 -3.90
N LEU A 94 -6.84 -9.22 -4.57
CA LEU A 94 -6.84 -7.96 -5.30
C LEU A 94 -8.11 -7.18 -4.99
N VAL A 95 -7.98 -5.92 -4.55
CA VAL A 95 -9.11 -5.00 -4.34
C VAL A 95 -9.10 -3.96 -5.46
N ILE A 96 -10.09 -4.05 -6.34
CA ILE A 96 -10.34 -3.10 -7.42
C ILE A 96 -11.30 -2.04 -6.89
N THR A 97 -10.99 -0.76 -7.09
CA THR A 97 -11.80 0.37 -6.65
C THR A 97 -11.97 1.37 -7.78
N ASP A 98 -12.67 0.95 -8.84
CA ASP A 98 -12.95 1.81 -9.98
C ASP A 98 -13.63 3.10 -9.56
N HIS A 99 -13.42 4.18 -10.31
CA HIS A 99 -14.25 5.36 -10.19
C HIS A 99 -15.70 4.97 -10.31
N PHE A 100 -16.55 5.42 -9.38
CA PHE A 100 -17.89 4.88 -9.23
C PHE A 100 -18.67 4.87 -10.55
N ASP A 101 -18.99 3.66 -10.99
CA ASP A 101 -19.93 3.34 -12.08
C ASP A 101 -20.82 2.17 -11.62
N PRO A 102 -22.15 2.23 -11.77
CA PRO A 102 -23.03 1.12 -11.41
C PRO A 102 -22.68 -0.22 -12.06
N ARG A 103 -21.98 -0.21 -13.20
CA ARG A 103 -21.51 -1.42 -13.89
C ARG A 103 -20.58 -2.28 -13.05
N ILE A 104 -19.86 -1.71 -12.07
CA ILE A 104 -18.97 -2.48 -11.16
C ILE A 104 -19.70 -3.64 -10.46
N PHE A 105 -21.03 -3.53 -10.28
CA PHE A 105 -21.88 -4.55 -9.65
C PHE A 105 -22.45 -5.58 -10.63
N ILE A 106 -22.42 -5.30 -11.92
CA ILE A 106 -22.94 -6.14 -13.00
C ILE A 106 -21.82 -6.82 -13.75
N GLU A 107 -20.79 -6.06 -14.08
CA GLU A 107 -19.64 -6.48 -14.88
C GLU A 107 -18.38 -6.68 -14.03
N GLY A 108 -18.41 -6.23 -12.76
CA GLY A 108 -17.28 -6.29 -11.85
C GLY A 108 -16.91 -7.74 -11.48
N LEU A 109 -15.63 -7.95 -11.29
CA LEU A 109 -15.04 -9.27 -11.11
C LEU A 109 -14.92 -9.65 -9.62
N ASN A 110 -16.04 -9.62 -8.88
CA ASN A 110 -16.02 -10.20 -7.54
C ASN A 110 -15.96 -11.71 -7.60
N GLY A 111 -15.07 -12.32 -6.84
CA GLY A 111 -15.04 -13.77 -6.72
C GLY A 111 -13.65 -14.37 -6.65
N GLN A 112 -13.60 -15.68 -6.87
CA GLN A 112 -12.40 -16.48 -6.81
C GLN A 112 -11.92 -16.82 -8.22
N TYR A 113 -10.66 -16.51 -8.51
CA TYR A 113 -9.97 -16.78 -9.77
C TYR A 113 -8.73 -17.65 -9.51
N GLY A 114 -8.90 -18.97 -9.46
CA GLY A 114 -7.87 -19.87 -8.96
C GLY A 114 -7.58 -19.57 -7.48
N ASP A 115 -6.32 -19.27 -7.16
CA ASP A 115 -5.92 -18.92 -5.79
C ASP A 115 -6.10 -17.43 -5.45
N LEU A 116 -6.51 -16.60 -6.43
CA LEU A 116 -6.70 -15.16 -6.26
C LEU A 116 -8.14 -14.84 -5.86
N THR A 117 -8.31 -14.13 -4.73
CA THR A 117 -9.60 -13.54 -4.34
C THR A 117 -9.68 -12.10 -4.88
N VAL A 118 -10.65 -11.80 -5.73
CA VAL A 118 -10.90 -10.45 -6.23
C VAL A 118 -12.09 -9.84 -5.51
N ILE A 119 -11.92 -8.63 -5.00
CA ILE A 119 -12.95 -7.81 -4.38
C ILE A 119 -13.09 -6.54 -5.20
N HIS A 120 -14.25 -6.33 -5.78
CA HIS A 120 -14.55 -5.12 -6.52
C HIS A 120 -15.35 -4.15 -5.64
N GLY A 121 -14.91 -2.92 -5.61
CA GLY A 121 -15.53 -1.82 -4.91
C GLY A 121 -15.47 -0.55 -5.76
N ALA A 122 -15.51 0.61 -5.12
CA ALA A 122 -15.48 1.89 -5.83
C ALA A 122 -14.64 2.94 -5.11
N GLU A 123 -14.07 3.82 -5.91
CA GLU A 123 -13.48 5.08 -5.47
C GLU A 123 -14.46 6.23 -5.69
N PHE A 124 -14.73 6.99 -4.63
CA PHE A 124 -15.61 8.15 -4.65
C PHE A 124 -14.82 9.43 -4.36
N PRO A 125 -14.98 10.50 -5.15
CA PRO A 125 -14.26 11.74 -4.90
C PRO A 125 -14.72 12.36 -3.56
N LEU A 126 -13.75 12.68 -2.70
CA LEU A 126 -13.99 13.39 -1.45
C LEU A 126 -13.84 14.90 -1.59
N GLY A 127 -12.93 15.32 -2.45
CA GLY A 127 -12.66 16.71 -2.74
C GLY A 127 -11.20 16.98 -3.05
N CYS A 128 -10.90 18.20 -3.45
CA CYS A 128 -9.54 18.59 -3.81
C CYS A 128 -9.14 19.90 -3.14
N THR A 129 -7.93 19.94 -2.60
CA THR A 129 -7.33 21.17 -2.05
C THR A 129 -6.46 21.85 -3.11
N ARG A 130 -6.59 23.18 -3.23
CA ARG A 130 -5.68 24.02 -4.03
C ARG A 130 -4.64 24.64 -3.10
N LYS A 131 -3.36 24.34 -3.28
CA LYS A 131 -2.28 25.19 -2.77
C LYS A 131 -1.82 26.12 -3.89
N ARG A 132 -1.64 27.42 -3.60
CA ARG A 132 -1.10 28.38 -4.58
C ARG A 132 0.22 27.84 -5.17
N GLY A 133 0.27 27.71 -6.50
CA GLY A 133 1.47 27.32 -7.24
C GLY A 133 1.84 25.83 -7.20
N LEU A 134 1.04 24.96 -6.58
CA LEU A 134 1.27 23.50 -6.50
C LEU A 134 0.16 22.72 -7.21
N ALA A 135 0.50 21.49 -7.63
CA ALA A 135 -0.47 20.56 -8.19
C ALA A 135 -1.66 20.36 -7.22
N ARG A 136 -2.86 20.23 -7.80
CA ARG A 136 -4.10 19.99 -7.06
C ARG A 136 -4.00 18.62 -6.39
N ARG A 137 -4.20 18.56 -5.07
CA ARG A 137 -4.29 17.31 -4.32
C ARG A 137 -5.75 16.96 -4.10
N CYS A 138 -6.18 15.86 -4.64
CA CYS A 138 -7.51 15.32 -4.44
C CYS A 138 -7.45 14.20 -3.40
N ALA A 139 -8.55 13.99 -2.70
CA ALA A 139 -8.76 12.90 -1.78
C ALA A 139 -9.99 12.12 -2.22
N SER A 140 -10.05 10.86 -1.82
CA SER A 140 -11.14 9.96 -2.17
C SER A 140 -11.58 9.09 -1.00
N ILE A 141 -12.72 8.44 -1.18
CA ILE A 141 -13.24 7.38 -0.33
C ILE A 141 -13.15 6.09 -1.12
N LEU A 142 -12.38 5.14 -0.63
CA LEU A 142 -12.32 3.78 -1.15
C LEU A 142 -13.33 2.93 -0.39
N GLY A 143 -14.38 2.48 -1.07
CA GLY A 143 -15.39 1.58 -0.51
C GLY A 143 -15.34 0.23 -1.18
N PHE A 144 -15.29 -0.88 -0.44
CA PHE A 144 -15.27 -2.22 -1.00
C PHE A 144 -15.84 -3.27 -0.03
N GLY A 145 -16.16 -4.46 -0.56
CA GLY A 145 -16.75 -5.55 0.22
C GLY A 145 -18.22 -5.33 0.56
N PHE A 146 -18.93 -4.47 -0.15
CA PHE A 146 -20.37 -4.28 -0.08
C PHE A 146 -21.04 -4.85 -1.34
N GLY A 147 -22.28 -5.29 -1.18
CA GLY A 147 -23.00 -5.94 -2.28
C GLY A 147 -23.86 -4.97 -3.11
N PRO A 148 -24.45 -5.49 -4.20
CA PRO A 148 -25.26 -4.70 -5.14
C PRO A 148 -26.54 -4.11 -4.54
N SER A 149 -26.92 -4.51 -3.34
CA SER A 149 -28.09 -3.95 -2.64
C SER A 149 -28.01 -2.45 -2.36
N ILE A 150 -26.83 -1.86 -2.48
CA ILE A 150 -26.63 -0.40 -2.38
C ILE A 150 -27.03 0.30 -3.70
N VAL A 151 -26.95 -0.38 -4.86
CA VAL A 151 -27.02 0.21 -6.20
C VAL A 151 -28.37 0.89 -6.54
N PRO A 152 -29.56 0.34 -6.21
CA PRO A 152 -30.80 0.94 -6.67
C PRO A 152 -31.09 2.34 -6.13
N THR A 153 -30.44 2.70 -5.02
CA THR A 153 -30.59 4.00 -4.35
C THR A 153 -29.35 4.87 -4.43
N PHE A 154 -28.31 4.40 -5.13
CA PHE A 154 -26.98 4.96 -5.05
C PHE A 154 -26.66 5.87 -6.24
N SER A 155 -26.98 7.15 -6.11
CA SER A 155 -26.29 8.19 -6.86
C SER A 155 -25.24 8.80 -5.92
N PRO A 156 -23.94 8.81 -6.26
CA PRO A 156 -22.91 9.45 -5.42
C PRO A 156 -23.22 10.91 -5.10
N ASP A 157 -24.02 11.55 -5.96
CA ASP A 157 -24.45 12.94 -5.82
C ASP A 157 -25.69 13.09 -4.93
N ALA A 158 -26.42 12.00 -4.65
CA ALA A 158 -27.60 12.00 -3.80
C ALA A 158 -27.28 11.95 -2.31
N TYR A 159 -26.05 11.56 -1.94
CA TYR A 159 -25.62 11.46 -0.54
C TYR A 159 -24.53 12.45 -0.21
N SER A 160 -24.60 13.02 0.99
CA SER A 160 -23.43 13.66 1.59
C SER A 160 -22.33 12.61 1.82
N LYS A 161 -21.07 13.00 1.85
CA LYS A 161 -19.96 12.05 2.05
C LYS A 161 -20.05 11.27 3.38
N PRO A 162 -20.49 11.85 4.51
CA PRO A 162 -20.77 11.10 5.73
C PRO A 162 -21.86 10.03 5.57
N GLU A 163 -22.95 10.32 4.86
CA GLU A 163 -24.01 9.36 4.58
C GLU A 163 -23.53 8.21 3.69
N LEU A 164 -22.75 8.51 2.66
CA LEU A 164 -22.09 7.52 1.81
C LEU A 164 -21.24 6.54 2.64
N ILE A 165 -20.38 7.06 3.51
CA ILE A 165 -19.57 6.24 4.40
C ILE A 165 -20.45 5.36 5.29
N ALA A 166 -21.51 5.93 5.86
CA ALA A 166 -22.44 5.20 6.73
C ALA A 166 -23.20 4.10 5.96
N GLN A 167 -23.58 4.35 4.71
CA GLN A 167 -24.25 3.36 3.85
C GLN A 167 -23.33 2.17 3.55
N ILE A 168 -22.12 2.43 3.08
CA ILE A 168 -21.15 1.36 2.79
C ILE A 168 -20.94 0.48 4.03
N LYS A 169 -20.76 1.11 5.20
CA LYS A 169 -20.54 0.39 6.47
C LYS A 169 -21.77 -0.44 6.89
N ARG A 170 -22.99 0.09 6.73
CA ARG A 170 -24.24 -0.64 7.04
C ARG A 170 -24.41 -1.89 6.20
N HIS A 171 -23.90 -1.89 4.98
CA HIS A 171 -23.95 -3.05 4.09
C HIS A 171 -22.72 -3.97 4.22
N GLY A 172 -21.98 -3.86 5.33
CA GLY A 172 -20.87 -4.74 5.67
C GLY A 172 -19.53 -4.36 5.01
N GLY A 173 -19.52 -3.35 4.13
CA GLY A 173 -18.33 -2.90 3.42
C GLY A 173 -17.31 -2.21 4.32
N LEU A 174 -16.09 -2.14 3.83
CA LEU A 174 -14.99 -1.36 4.39
C LEU A 174 -14.88 -0.02 3.69
N VAL A 175 -14.42 0.97 4.42
CA VAL A 175 -14.21 2.34 3.93
C VAL A 175 -12.82 2.81 4.35
N PHE A 176 -12.02 3.22 3.38
CA PHE A 176 -10.70 3.82 3.61
C PHE A 176 -10.62 5.18 2.92
N LEU A 177 -9.75 6.05 3.40
CA LEU A 177 -9.43 7.30 2.72
C LEU A 177 -8.30 7.03 1.73
N GLY A 178 -8.61 7.15 0.45
CA GLY A 178 -7.65 7.18 -0.64
C GLY A 178 -7.03 8.57 -0.78
N HIS A 179 -5.79 8.64 -1.31
CA HIS A 179 -5.05 9.89 -1.45
C HIS A 179 -5.09 10.74 -0.18
N ALA A 180 -4.86 10.10 0.96
CA ALA A 180 -5.12 10.67 2.29
C ALA A 180 -4.37 11.98 2.57
N ARG A 181 -3.34 12.29 1.76
CA ARG A 181 -2.64 13.56 1.78
C ARG A 181 -3.53 14.76 1.37
N GLY A 182 -4.53 14.50 0.53
CA GLY A 182 -5.51 15.49 0.05
C GLY A 182 -6.65 15.77 1.01
N VAL A 183 -6.85 14.94 2.05
CA VAL A 183 -7.94 15.09 3.02
C VAL A 183 -7.75 16.36 3.84
N SER A 184 -8.67 17.33 3.66
CA SER A 184 -8.64 18.63 4.34
C SER A 184 -9.42 18.64 5.64
N ASP A 185 -10.53 17.90 5.71
CA ASP A 185 -11.40 17.86 6.89
C ASP A 185 -11.03 16.66 7.78
N PRO A 186 -10.54 16.92 9.02
CA PRO A 186 -10.12 15.87 9.94
C PRO A 186 -11.24 14.93 10.39
N GLN A 187 -12.51 15.35 10.35
CA GLN A 187 -13.63 14.53 10.80
C GLN A 187 -13.73 13.17 10.08
N TYR A 188 -13.33 13.12 8.83
CA TYR A 188 -13.40 11.88 8.03
C TYR A 188 -12.56 10.75 8.61
N PHE A 189 -11.45 11.07 9.30
CA PHE A 189 -10.62 10.02 9.94
C PHE A 189 -11.33 9.29 11.08
N GLY A 190 -12.32 9.92 11.73
CA GLY A 190 -13.16 9.27 12.75
C GLY A 190 -14.31 8.45 12.16
N MET A 191 -14.61 8.60 10.86
CA MET A 191 -15.75 7.96 10.22
C MET A 191 -15.38 6.68 9.47
N VAL A 192 -14.13 6.55 9.04
CA VAL A 192 -13.63 5.45 8.19
C VAL A 192 -12.96 4.34 9.02
N HIS A 193 -12.67 3.20 8.39
CA HIS A 193 -11.89 2.14 9.00
C HIS A 193 -10.38 2.43 8.96
N GLY A 194 -9.93 3.15 7.94
CA GLY A 194 -8.52 3.40 7.76
C GLY A 194 -8.19 4.41 6.67
N MET A 195 -6.92 4.49 6.34
CA MET A 195 -6.40 5.39 5.32
C MET A 195 -5.20 4.80 4.59
N GLU A 196 -4.94 5.26 3.40
CA GLU A 196 -3.65 5.05 2.75
C GLU A 196 -2.57 5.83 3.50
N VAL A 197 -1.56 5.10 3.99
CA VAL A 197 -0.35 5.69 4.57
C VAL A 197 0.77 5.78 3.53
N PHE A 198 0.58 5.17 2.39
CA PHE A 198 1.38 5.31 1.18
C PHE A 198 0.48 5.12 -0.05
N ASN A 199 0.67 5.94 -1.10
CA ASN A 199 0.04 5.76 -2.40
C ASN A 199 1.11 5.93 -3.49
N ILE A 200 1.21 4.92 -4.39
CA ILE A 200 2.25 4.88 -5.42
C ILE A 200 2.05 6.03 -6.41
N ALA A 201 0.83 6.19 -6.95
CA ALA A 201 0.56 7.20 -7.96
C ALA A 201 0.78 8.63 -7.45
N ASP A 202 0.39 8.92 -6.20
CA ASP A 202 0.67 10.21 -5.57
C ASP A 202 2.17 10.48 -5.45
N THR A 203 2.94 9.46 -5.03
CA THR A 203 4.39 9.55 -4.87
C THR A 203 5.05 9.76 -6.23
N MET A 204 4.67 8.97 -7.22
CA MET A 204 5.20 9.09 -8.57
C MET A 204 4.87 10.46 -9.18
N ARG A 205 3.62 10.92 -9.04
CA ARG A 205 3.20 12.23 -9.55
C ARG A 205 4.01 13.39 -8.96
N GLU A 206 4.28 13.33 -7.65
CA GLU A 206 5.10 14.35 -6.98
C GLU A 206 6.56 14.34 -7.45
N GLN A 207 7.09 13.18 -7.78
CA GLN A 207 8.49 13.02 -8.20
C GLN A 207 8.69 13.23 -9.70
N TYR A 208 7.78 12.74 -10.57
CA TYR A 208 7.87 12.96 -12.03
C TYR A 208 7.86 14.43 -12.41
N LEU A 209 7.07 15.25 -11.71
CA LEU A 209 7.05 16.70 -11.95
C LEU A 209 8.35 17.38 -11.49
N SER A 210 9.14 16.70 -10.65
CA SER A 210 10.37 17.25 -10.06
C SER A 210 11.65 16.76 -10.74
N PHE A 211 11.61 15.66 -11.53
CA PHE A 211 12.80 15.01 -12.10
C PHE A 211 12.61 14.66 -13.59
N PRO A 212 12.79 15.62 -14.52
CA PRO A 212 12.82 15.31 -15.95
C PRO A 212 13.89 14.26 -16.31
N GLU A 213 14.94 14.14 -15.52
CA GLU A 213 16.01 13.14 -15.65
C GLU A 213 15.46 11.70 -15.56
N PHE A 214 14.45 11.43 -14.71
CA PHE A 214 13.81 10.12 -14.64
C PHE A 214 13.19 9.70 -15.98
N MET A 215 12.55 10.64 -16.68
CA MET A 215 11.94 10.37 -18.00
C MET A 215 13.00 10.09 -19.06
N VAL A 216 14.16 10.74 -18.96
CA VAL A 216 15.32 10.48 -19.83
C VAL A 216 15.88 9.09 -19.56
N ASP A 217 16.08 8.73 -18.29
CA ASP A 217 16.59 7.42 -17.89
C ASP A 217 15.65 6.29 -18.32
N LEU A 218 14.35 6.47 -18.15
CA LEU A 218 13.34 5.52 -18.61
C LEU A 218 13.41 5.29 -20.13
N PHE A 219 13.56 6.36 -20.90
CA PHE A 219 13.68 6.30 -22.36
C PHE A 219 15.00 5.65 -22.81
N VAL A 220 16.12 6.04 -22.20
CA VAL A 220 17.46 5.54 -22.55
C VAL A 220 17.62 4.06 -22.19
N THR A 221 16.98 3.60 -21.12
CA THR A 221 17.07 2.21 -20.66
C THR A 221 16.07 1.27 -21.32
N GLN A 222 15.11 1.78 -22.10
CA GLN A 222 14.16 1.02 -22.92
C GLN A 222 13.49 -0.13 -22.17
N GLN A 223 12.94 0.13 -20.99
CA GLN A 223 12.30 -0.85 -20.10
C GLN A 223 13.24 -1.85 -19.41
N GLU A 224 14.50 -1.92 -19.76
CA GLU A 224 15.43 -2.88 -19.17
C GLU A 224 15.58 -2.72 -17.65
N TYR A 225 15.46 -1.49 -17.12
CA TYR A 225 15.67 -1.14 -15.71
C TYR A 225 14.46 -0.44 -15.06
N HIS A 226 13.25 -0.77 -15.49
CA HIS A 226 12.02 -0.17 -14.94
C HIS A 226 11.90 -0.35 -13.42
N GLU A 227 12.16 -1.56 -12.91
CA GLU A 227 12.06 -1.86 -11.49
C GLU A 227 13.04 -1.05 -10.67
N GLU A 228 14.28 -0.94 -11.14
CA GLU A 228 15.35 -0.20 -10.48
C GLU A 228 15.07 1.31 -10.44
N LEU A 229 14.51 1.85 -11.52
CA LEU A 229 14.09 3.25 -11.57
C LEU A 229 12.99 3.52 -10.54
N LEU A 230 11.99 2.65 -10.45
CA LEU A 230 10.89 2.78 -9.49
C LEU A 230 11.35 2.65 -8.04
N LEU A 231 12.33 1.79 -7.76
CA LEU A 231 12.95 1.71 -6.43
C LEU A 231 13.68 3.00 -6.04
N SER A 232 14.24 3.70 -7.02
CA SER A 232 14.98 4.94 -6.74
C SER A 232 14.05 6.07 -6.29
N VAL A 233 12.78 6.07 -6.72
CA VAL A 233 11.81 7.13 -6.43
C VAL A 233 10.92 6.85 -5.22
N ILE A 234 10.88 5.60 -4.71
CA ILE A 234 10.06 5.26 -3.55
C ILE A 234 10.79 5.65 -2.27
N GLU A 235 10.22 6.61 -1.55
CA GLU A 235 10.72 7.09 -0.26
C GLU A 235 9.72 6.84 0.87
N ARG A 236 10.25 6.85 2.12
CA ARG A 236 9.41 6.73 3.32
C ARG A 236 8.38 7.89 3.38
N PRO A 237 7.07 7.60 3.55
CA PRO A 237 6.02 8.61 3.49
C PRO A 237 5.90 9.41 4.81
N ASN A 238 6.95 10.14 5.16
CA ASN A 238 7.12 10.80 6.47
C ASN A 238 5.89 11.63 6.89
N TRP A 239 5.29 12.37 5.96
CA TRP A 239 4.15 13.24 6.26
C TRP A 239 2.89 12.43 6.58
N LEU A 240 2.60 11.37 5.81
CA LEU A 240 1.43 10.50 6.04
C LEU A 240 1.60 9.70 7.32
N LEU A 241 2.78 9.16 7.59
CA LEU A 241 3.08 8.45 8.83
C LEU A 241 2.92 9.38 10.05
N ALA A 242 3.47 10.60 10.00
CA ALA A 242 3.30 11.56 11.08
C ALA A 242 1.82 11.95 11.31
N ARG A 243 1.00 12.00 10.25
CA ARG A 243 -0.44 12.22 10.37
C ARG A 243 -1.12 11.02 11.01
N TRP A 244 -0.83 9.83 10.55
CA TRP A 244 -1.36 8.58 11.07
C TRP A 244 -1.02 8.38 12.55
N ASP A 245 0.24 8.62 12.93
CA ASP A 245 0.72 8.55 14.31
C ASP A 245 0.00 9.55 15.23
N ARG A 246 -0.29 10.77 14.75
CA ARG A 246 -1.08 11.74 15.52
C ARG A 246 -2.52 11.27 15.76
N LEU A 247 -3.15 10.67 14.74
CA LEU A 247 -4.52 10.15 14.83
C LEU A 247 -4.59 8.97 15.81
N THR A 248 -3.69 8.00 15.68
CA THR A 248 -3.67 6.81 16.52
C THR A 248 -3.33 7.16 17.99
N ARG A 249 -2.40 8.10 18.21
CA ARG A 249 -2.10 8.64 19.54
C ARG A 249 -3.29 9.39 20.15
N ALA A 250 -4.11 10.04 19.36
CA ALA A 250 -5.34 10.71 19.82
C ALA A 250 -6.50 9.73 20.10
N GLY A 251 -6.27 8.42 19.98
CA GLY A 251 -7.27 7.38 20.28
C GLY A 251 -8.08 6.92 19.07
N HIS A 252 -7.86 7.48 17.87
CA HIS A 252 -8.52 6.99 16.66
C HIS A 252 -7.91 5.66 16.20
N ARG A 253 -8.75 4.67 15.97
CA ARG A 253 -8.31 3.37 15.48
C ARG A 253 -8.33 3.35 13.94
N VAL A 254 -7.41 4.07 13.33
CA VAL A 254 -7.28 4.21 11.89
C VAL A 254 -6.29 3.17 11.37
N VAL A 255 -6.77 2.24 10.57
CA VAL A 255 -5.93 1.20 9.93
C VAL A 255 -5.13 1.81 8.80
N GLY A 256 -3.82 1.54 8.76
CA GLY A 256 -2.95 1.93 7.65
C GLY A 256 -2.92 0.87 6.56
N ILE A 257 -3.14 1.27 5.31
CA ILE A 257 -2.99 0.44 4.11
C ILE A 257 -2.09 1.10 3.08
N GLY A 258 -1.59 0.32 2.12
CA GLY A 258 -0.92 0.81 0.91
C GLY A 258 -1.90 0.90 -0.25
N GLY A 259 -1.89 2.00 -0.99
CA GLY A 259 -2.62 2.18 -2.23
C GLY A 259 -1.69 2.10 -3.43
N ASN A 260 -2.04 1.26 -4.40
CA ASN A 260 -1.27 1.15 -5.63
C ASN A 260 -1.75 2.17 -6.67
N ASP A 261 -3.05 2.42 -6.72
CA ASP A 261 -3.69 3.35 -7.67
C ASP A 261 -3.26 3.06 -9.11
N ALA A 262 -3.28 1.75 -9.44
CA ALA A 262 -2.79 1.22 -10.70
C ALA A 262 -3.85 1.37 -11.80
N HIS A 263 -3.48 2.00 -12.92
CA HIS A 263 -4.41 2.31 -14.02
C HIS A 263 -4.00 1.67 -15.35
N GLN A 264 -2.71 1.34 -15.52
CA GLN A 264 -2.14 0.86 -16.79
C GLN A 264 -2.42 1.84 -17.96
N ASN A 265 -2.34 3.13 -17.71
CA ASN A 265 -2.66 4.18 -18.67
C ASN A 265 -1.50 5.13 -18.99
N LEU A 266 -0.34 4.96 -18.34
CA LEU A 266 0.81 5.82 -18.54
C LEU A 266 1.74 5.22 -19.60
N SER A 267 1.70 5.79 -20.81
CA SER A 267 2.61 5.42 -21.88
C SER A 267 3.51 6.59 -22.26
N VAL A 268 4.81 6.33 -22.36
CA VAL A 268 5.83 7.30 -22.77
C VAL A 268 6.50 6.78 -24.03
N LEU A 269 6.37 7.51 -25.13
CA LEU A 269 6.93 7.14 -26.44
C LEU A 269 6.53 5.69 -26.89
N GLY A 270 5.31 5.26 -26.56
CA GLY A 270 4.81 3.93 -26.87
C GLY A 270 5.22 2.83 -25.90
N VAL A 271 5.95 3.18 -24.84
CA VAL A 271 6.33 2.27 -23.76
C VAL A 271 5.33 2.44 -22.61
N LEU A 272 4.67 1.36 -22.22
CA LEU A 272 3.81 1.34 -21.04
C LEU A 272 4.68 1.35 -19.78
N VAL A 273 4.51 2.39 -18.95
CA VAL A 273 5.36 2.64 -17.77
C VAL A 273 4.81 1.99 -16.51
N ASP A 274 3.49 1.82 -16.43
CA ASP A 274 2.75 1.35 -15.27
C ASP A 274 1.97 0.03 -15.49
N PRO A 275 2.57 -1.01 -16.13
CA PRO A 275 1.86 -2.29 -16.31
C PRO A 275 1.50 -2.88 -14.95
N TYR A 276 0.32 -3.49 -14.82
CA TYR A 276 -0.16 -4.06 -13.55
C TYR A 276 0.85 -5.01 -12.90
N GLY A 277 1.45 -5.91 -13.68
CA GLY A 277 2.44 -6.86 -13.14
C GLY A 277 3.65 -6.21 -12.48
N LEU A 278 4.02 -5.01 -12.88
CA LEU A 278 5.08 -4.22 -12.26
C LEU A 278 4.56 -3.47 -11.03
N VAL A 279 3.46 -2.71 -11.19
CA VAL A 279 2.90 -1.88 -10.11
C VAL A 279 2.50 -2.73 -8.91
N TYR A 280 1.92 -3.91 -9.14
CA TYR A 280 1.52 -4.85 -8.08
C TYR A 280 2.71 -5.44 -7.30
N ARG A 281 3.91 -5.44 -7.86
CA ARG A 281 5.12 -5.89 -7.16
C ARG A 281 5.80 -4.80 -6.33
N ILE A 282 5.46 -3.52 -6.55
CA ILE A 282 6.08 -2.41 -5.83
C ILE A 282 5.66 -2.41 -4.37
N LEU A 283 4.36 -2.35 -4.12
CA LEU A 283 3.76 -2.18 -2.80
C LEU A 283 2.64 -3.20 -2.61
N ASN A 284 2.68 -3.91 -1.50
CA ASN A 284 1.63 -4.82 -1.10
C ASN A 284 1.11 -4.47 0.29
N THR A 285 -0.18 -4.68 0.50
CA THR A 285 -0.77 -4.76 1.84
C THR A 285 -0.93 -6.24 2.18
N HIS A 286 -0.14 -6.72 3.13
CA HIS A 286 -0.25 -8.07 3.65
C HIS A 286 -1.30 -8.13 4.75
N VAL A 287 -2.09 -9.19 4.77
CA VAL A 287 -3.19 -9.38 5.74
C VAL A 287 -3.03 -10.72 6.44
N LEU A 288 -3.01 -10.68 7.78
CA LEU A 288 -2.97 -11.88 8.60
C LEU A 288 -4.39 -12.34 8.91
N VAL A 289 -4.85 -13.35 8.18
CA VAL A 289 -6.18 -13.93 8.36
C VAL A 289 -6.15 -15.05 9.38
N ASP A 290 -7.20 -15.11 10.21
CA ASP A 290 -7.41 -16.19 11.16
C ASP A 290 -7.89 -17.44 10.42
N VAL A 291 -7.16 -18.53 10.59
CA VAL A 291 -7.48 -19.84 9.99
C VAL A 291 -7.66 -20.93 11.07
N GLN A 292 -7.91 -20.52 12.32
CA GLN A 292 -8.12 -21.48 13.41
C GLN A 292 -9.26 -22.44 13.07
N GLY A 293 -8.97 -23.73 13.15
CA GLY A 293 -9.93 -24.80 12.84
C GLY A 293 -10.09 -25.13 11.35
N SER A 294 -9.33 -24.48 10.46
CA SER A 294 -9.30 -24.80 9.02
C SER A 294 -7.88 -25.17 8.59
N GLU A 295 -7.65 -26.44 8.31
CA GLU A 295 -6.42 -26.93 7.66
C GLU A 295 -6.52 -26.83 6.12
N SER A 296 -7.61 -26.22 5.60
CA SER A 296 -7.84 -26.12 4.16
C SER A 296 -6.78 -25.24 3.51
N PRO A 297 -6.11 -25.71 2.47
CA PRO A 297 -5.24 -24.87 1.63
C PRO A 297 -6.03 -23.87 0.79
N ALA A 298 -7.36 -23.98 0.75
CA ALA A 298 -8.23 -23.12 -0.04
C ALA A 298 -8.04 -21.65 0.34
N PRO A 299 -8.22 -20.71 -0.62
CA PRO A 299 -8.23 -19.31 -0.34
C PRO A 299 -9.28 -18.97 0.72
N PRO A 300 -8.97 -18.10 1.70
CA PRO A 300 -9.94 -17.67 2.68
C PRO A 300 -11.07 -16.88 2.04
N SER A 301 -12.26 -16.97 2.63
CA SER A 301 -13.41 -16.21 2.13
C SER A 301 -13.17 -14.70 2.21
N THR A 302 -13.85 -13.95 1.33
CA THR A 302 -13.82 -12.48 1.34
C THR A 302 -14.13 -11.91 2.73
N GLN A 303 -15.08 -12.51 3.47
CA GLN A 303 -15.45 -12.05 4.81
C GLN A 303 -14.30 -12.15 5.81
N VAL A 304 -13.52 -13.23 5.78
CA VAL A 304 -12.35 -13.44 6.65
C VAL A 304 -11.27 -12.39 6.35
N LEU A 305 -11.03 -12.11 5.06
CA LEU A 305 -10.11 -11.07 4.62
C LEU A 305 -10.56 -9.68 5.08
N LEU A 306 -11.83 -9.32 4.84
CA LEU A 306 -12.39 -8.03 5.26
C LEU A 306 -12.36 -7.86 6.78
N ALA A 307 -12.64 -8.93 7.55
CA ALA A 307 -12.57 -8.89 9.01
C ALA A 307 -11.15 -8.61 9.51
N ALA A 308 -10.13 -9.23 8.90
CA ALA A 308 -8.74 -8.99 9.25
C ALA A 308 -8.28 -7.56 8.91
N LEU A 309 -8.65 -7.05 7.74
CA LEU A 309 -8.41 -5.64 7.35
C LEU A 309 -9.09 -4.66 8.31
N ARG A 310 -10.37 -4.90 8.65
CA ARG A 310 -11.12 -4.07 9.62
C ARG A 310 -10.45 -3.99 10.97
N GLN A 311 -9.83 -5.08 11.39
CA GLN A 311 -9.14 -5.17 12.68
C GLN A 311 -7.71 -4.60 12.64
N GLY A 312 -7.18 -4.23 11.46
CA GLY A 312 -5.81 -3.75 11.31
C GLY A 312 -4.77 -4.87 11.43
N ARG A 313 -5.15 -6.14 11.22
CA ARG A 313 -4.21 -7.26 11.15
C ARG A 313 -3.51 -7.28 9.79
N CYS A 314 -2.84 -6.18 9.48
CA CYS A 314 -2.18 -6.00 8.19
C CYS A 314 -0.92 -5.13 8.31
N TYR A 315 -0.06 -5.25 7.31
CA TYR A 315 1.14 -4.45 7.18
C TYR A 315 1.42 -4.12 5.71
N LEU A 316 2.12 -3.01 5.48
CA LEU A 316 2.59 -2.61 4.16
C LEU A 316 3.99 -3.15 3.92
N ALA A 317 4.25 -3.58 2.69
CA ALA A 317 5.57 -4.06 2.28
C ALA A 317 5.94 -3.51 0.89
N PHE A 318 7.15 -2.97 0.77
CA PHE A 318 7.77 -2.64 -0.51
C PHE A 318 8.42 -3.89 -1.10
N SER A 319 7.59 -4.74 -1.69
CA SER A 319 7.97 -6.10 -2.10
C SER A 319 8.93 -6.13 -3.29
N LEU A 320 8.96 -5.05 -4.09
CA LEU A 320 9.95 -4.92 -5.16
C LEU A 320 11.39 -4.90 -4.59
N LEU A 321 11.58 -4.36 -3.39
CA LEU A 321 12.86 -4.39 -2.69
C LEU A 321 13.20 -5.79 -2.18
N CYS A 322 12.27 -6.42 -1.48
CA CYS A 322 12.37 -7.80 -1.00
C CYS A 322 10.98 -8.30 -0.56
N ASP A 323 10.66 -9.54 -0.87
CA ASP A 323 9.43 -10.18 -0.40
C ASP A 323 9.40 -10.24 1.13
N ALA A 324 8.36 -9.65 1.72
CA ALA A 324 8.15 -9.53 3.16
C ALA A 324 7.26 -10.63 3.76
N SER A 325 6.79 -11.60 2.94
CA SER A 325 5.93 -12.69 3.42
C SER A 325 6.57 -13.43 4.59
N GLY A 326 5.79 -13.62 5.65
CA GLY A 326 6.26 -14.18 6.91
C GLY A 326 6.76 -13.14 7.92
N PHE A 327 6.66 -11.82 7.62
CA PHE A 327 6.86 -10.81 8.65
C PHE A 327 5.86 -11.00 9.79
N GLN A 328 6.35 -10.89 11.03
CA GLN A 328 5.53 -10.99 12.23
C GLN A 328 5.78 -9.81 13.16
N PHE A 329 4.69 -9.24 13.65
CA PHE A 329 4.67 -8.31 14.75
C PHE A 329 3.47 -8.61 15.64
N TYR A 330 3.73 -9.02 16.87
CA TYR A 330 2.72 -9.41 17.84
C TYR A 330 3.18 -9.13 19.27
N ALA A 331 2.22 -9.08 20.17
CA ALA A 331 2.48 -9.10 21.61
C ALA A 331 2.45 -10.52 22.14
N ALA A 332 3.41 -10.86 22.97
CA ALA A 332 3.56 -12.18 23.60
C ALA A 332 3.44 -12.07 25.11
N ASP A 333 2.84 -13.08 25.73
CA ASP A 333 2.87 -13.22 27.17
C ASP A 333 4.33 -13.42 27.65
N PRO A 334 4.83 -12.59 28.57
CA PRO A 334 6.24 -12.60 28.96
C PRO A 334 6.69 -13.88 29.71
N ARG A 335 5.74 -14.71 30.18
CA ARG A 335 6.06 -15.95 30.91
C ARG A 335 6.08 -17.18 29.98
N SER A 336 5.11 -17.22 29.04
CA SER A 336 4.94 -18.37 28.14
C SER A 336 5.49 -18.17 26.75
N GLY A 337 5.78 -16.91 26.35
CA GLY A 337 6.17 -16.55 24.97
C GLY A 337 5.04 -16.70 23.94
N ARG A 338 3.82 -17.06 24.37
CA ARG A 338 2.69 -17.27 23.47
C ARG A 338 2.14 -15.94 22.97
N PRO A 339 1.78 -15.86 21.67
CA PRO A 339 1.07 -14.69 21.14
C PRO A 339 -0.24 -14.44 21.91
N VAL A 340 -0.46 -13.19 22.32
CA VAL A 340 -1.68 -12.77 23.05
C VAL A 340 -2.40 -11.64 22.34
N ALA A 341 -1.72 -10.86 21.50
CA ALA A 341 -2.33 -9.82 20.69
C ALA A 341 -1.55 -9.62 19.38
N MET A 342 -2.29 -9.39 18.31
CA MET A 342 -1.76 -9.12 16.97
C MET A 342 -1.78 -7.64 16.63
N MET A 343 -1.15 -7.23 15.52
CA MET A 343 -1.34 -5.91 14.92
C MET A 343 -2.83 -5.55 14.89
N GLY A 344 -3.16 -4.30 15.18
CA GLY A 344 -4.52 -3.78 15.28
C GLY A 344 -5.19 -4.00 16.64
N ALA A 345 -4.67 -4.88 17.50
CA ALA A 345 -5.28 -5.20 18.78
C ALA A 345 -5.03 -4.13 19.85
N VAL A 346 -5.95 -4.09 20.82
CA VAL A 346 -5.80 -3.36 22.06
C VAL A 346 -5.46 -4.36 23.17
N TRP A 347 -4.50 -4.00 24.00
CA TRP A 347 -4.12 -4.76 25.18
C TRP A 347 -4.34 -3.91 26.44
N GLU A 348 -5.14 -4.43 27.38
CA GLU A 348 -5.52 -3.71 28.62
C GLU A 348 -5.26 -4.56 29.87
N HIS A 349 -4.52 -5.66 29.74
CA HIS A 349 -4.28 -6.60 30.84
C HIS A 349 -2.86 -6.48 31.41
N VAL A 350 -2.69 -6.92 32.63
CA VAL A 350 -1.41 -7.06 33.35
C VAL A 350 -0.99 -8.53 33.32
N PRO A 351 0.28 -8.85 33.12
CA PRO A 351 1.42 -7.97 32.90
C PRO A 351 1.45 -7.38 31.47
N CYS A 352 2.26 -6.34 31.30
CA CYS A 352 2.62 -5.85 29.96
C CYS A 352 3.22 -6.96 29.13
N PRO A 353 2.77 -7.13 27.86
CA PRO A 353 3.31 -8.15 26.99
C PRO A 353 4.68 -7.73 26.45
N GLN A 354 5.48 -8.69 26.01
CA GLN A 354 6.62 -8.39 25.15
C GLN A 354 6.15 -8.16 23.72
N LEU A 355 6.77 -7.23 23.02
CA LEU A 355 6.57 -7.04 21.58
C LEU A 355 7.60 -7.87 20.83
N VAL A 356 7.12 -8.76 19.96
CA VAL A 356 7.96 -9.66 19.18
C VAL A 356 7.90 -9.26 17.72
N VAL A 357 9.09 -9.16 17.11
CA VAL A 357 9.24 -8.89 15.67
C VAL A 357 10.05 -10.01 15.05
N ARG A 358 9.60 -10.53 13.90
CA ARG A 358 10.37 -11.47 13.07
C ARG A 358 10.34 -11.02 11.62
N LEU A 359 11.54 -10.96 11.05
CA LEU A 359 11.73 -10.60 9.64
C LEU A 359 12.17 -11.82 8.84
N PRO A 360 11.73 -11.96 7.57
CA PRO A 360 12.22 -13.01 6.69
C PRO A 360 13.66 -12.76 6.21
N ARG A 361 14.27 -11.63 6.59
CA ARG A 361 15.64 -11.27 6.27
C ARG A 361 16.22 -10.34 7.33
N VAL A 362 17.57 -10.32 7.44
CA VAL A 362 18.26 -9.33 8.27
C VAL A 362 17.99 -7.92 7.73
N GLY A 363 17.48 -7.06 8.60
CA GLY A 363 17.17 -5.66 8.33
C GLY A 363 17.31 -4.81 9.60
N ALA A 364 17.20 -3.48 9.48
CA ALA A 364 17.01 -2.65 10.65
C ALA A 364 15.54 -2.75 11.09
N ILE A 365 15.31 -2.99 12.38
CA ILE A 365 14.01 -3.03 13.04
C ILE A 365 13.93 -1.80 13.92
N GLU A 366 12.88 -1.01 13.74
CA GLU A 366 12.62 0.19 14.55
C GLU A 366 11.24 0.09 15.21
N ILE A 367 11.22 0.16 16.54
CA ILE A 367 10.00 0.27 17.33
C ILE A 367 9.64 1.76 17.41
N ILE A 368 8.43 2.07 16.96
CA ILE A 368 7.85 3.41 17.00
C ILE A 368 6.78 3.44 18.09
N LYS A 369 6.95 4.29 19.11
CA LYS A 369 5.97 4.51 20.16
C LYS A 369 5.35 5.90 20.00
N ASN A 370 4.04 5.99 19.86
CA ASN A 370 3.31 7.25 19.73
C ASN A 370 3.85 8.17 18.62
N GLY A 371 4.37 7.54 17.52
CA GLY A 371 4.95 8.26 16.39
C GLY A 371 6.42 8.66 16.54
N VAL A 372 7.08 8.27 17.63
CA VAL A 372 8.48 8.57 17.89
C VAL A 372 9.29 7.27 17.90
N PRO A 373 10.43 7.18 17.19
CA PRO A 373 11.35 6.06 17.31
C PRO A 373 11.80 5.89 18.75
N GLU A 374 11.58 4.70 19.33
CA GLU A 374 11.92 4.40 20.72
C GLU A 374 13.11 3.43 20.80
N PHE A 375 13.17 2.46 19.87
CA PHE A 375 14.25 1.48 19.86
C PHE A 375 14.60 1.10 18.42
N ARG A 376 15.90 0.85 18.18
CA ARG A 376 16.39 0.38 16.87
C ARG A 376 17.48 -0.67 17.04
N THR A 377 17.40 -1.72 16.23
CA THR A 377 18.42 -2.76 16.12
C THR A 377 18.56 -3.25 14.68
N VAL A 378 19.57 -4.07 14.41
CA VAL A 378 19.74 -4.74 13.13
C VAL A 378 19.76 -6.26 13.38
N GLY A 379 18.84 -6.95 12.76
CA GLY A 379 18.67 -8.39 12.95
C GLY A 379 17.46 -8.94 12.20
N ARG A 380 17.10 -10.16 12.46
CA ARG A 380 15.86 -10.78 11.97
C ARG A 380 14.81 -10.91 13.06
N GLU A 381 15.21 -10.85 14.31
CA GLU A 381 14.34 -11.08 15.45
C GLU A 381 14.58 -10.00 16.50
N LEU A 382 13.52 -9.57 17.13
CA LEU A 382 13.54 -8.64 18.25
C LEU A 382 12.44 -9.02 19.23
N GLU A 383 12.83 -9.21 20.49
CA GLU A 383 11.92 -9.22 21.64
C GLU A 383 12.14 -7.94 22.42
N TYR A 384 11.10 -7.12 22.53
CA TYR A 384 11.18 -5.79 23.12
C TYR A 384 10.19 -5.66 24.26
N THR A 385 10.68 -5.23 25.43
CA THR A 385 9.83 -4.90 26.59
C THR A 385 9.38 -3.45 26.48
N PRO A 386 8.06 -3.19 26.31
CA PRO A 386 7.53 -1.84 26.20
C PRO A 386 7.86 -1.00 27.44
N SER A 387 8.14 0.30 27.22
CA SER A 387 8.41 1.27 28.27
C SER A 387 7.15 1.74 29.02
N GLY A 388 5.97 1.15 28.72
CA GLY A 388 4.67 1.49 29.30
C GLY A 388 3.59 1.66 28.24
N PRO A 389 2.40 2.17 28.60
CA PRO A 389 1.29 2.37 27.69
C PRO A 389 1.64 3.23 26.49
N GLY A 390 1.00 2.95 25.36
CA GLY A 390 1.22 3.68 24.11
C GLY A 390 0.76 2.94 22.88
N VAL A 391 0.92 3.58 21.75
CA VAL A 391 0.65 3.01 20.41
C VAL A 391 1.97 2.59 19.80
N TYR A 392 2.16 1.29 19.63
CA TYR A 392 3.41 0.70 19.18
C TYR A 392 3.26 0.14 17.77
N ARG A 393 4.12 0.51 16.85
CA ARG A 393 4.23 -0.06 15.52
C ARG A 393 5.69 -0.32 15.14
N VAL A 394 5.91 -1.11 14.12
CA VAL A 394 7.23 -1.47 13.61
C VAL A 394 7.45 -0.88 12.24
N GLU A 395 8.61 -0.33 12.02
CA GLU A 395 9.17 -0.10 10.70
C GLU A 395 10.40 -0.97 10.51
N ALA A 396 10.50 -1.66 9.36
CA ALA A 396 11.70 -2.39 8.99
C ALA A 396 12.33 -1.77 7.74
N PHE A 397 13.66 -1.79 7.70
CA PHE A 397 14.44 -1.18 6.62
C PHE A 397 15.48 -2.17 6.10
N LEU A 398 15.71 -2.12 4.79
CA LEU A 398 16.83 -2.82 4.15
C LEU A 398 17.89 -1.83 3.70
N LYS A 399 19.15 -2.25 3.77
CA LYS A 399 20.25 -1.45 3.30
C LYS A 399 20.43 -1.66 1.80
N LEU A 400 20.30 -0.59 1.02
CA LEU A 400 20.45 -0.56 -0.42
C LEU A 400 21.30 0.66 -0.79
N GLN A 401 22.34 0.51 -1.59
CA GLN A 401 23.28 1.58 -1.95
C GLN A 401 23.74 2.40 -0.74
N ARG A 402 24.12 1.72 0.33
CA ARG A 402 24.56 2.30 1.62
C ARG A 402 23.49 3.09 2.38
N ARG A 403 22.24 3.16 1.90
CA ARG A 403 21.12 3.85 2.56
C ARG A 403 20.11 2.85 3.11
N TRP A 404 19.50 3.18 4.24
CA TRP A 404 18.35 2.43 4.76
C TRP A 404 17.10 2.83 3.99
N ARG A 405 16.48 1.86 3.30
CA ARG A 405 15.23 2.02 2.54
C ARG A 405 14.09 1.40 3.31
N SER A 406 12.94 2.06 3.35
CA SER A 406 11.74 1.53 3.97
C SER A 406 11.34 0.24 3.28
N TRP A 407 11.09 -0.80 4.06
CA TRP A 407 10.70 -2.11 3.56
C TRP A 407 9.35 -2.55 4.08
N ILE A 408 9.11 -2.48 5.40
CA ILE A 408 7.86 -2.90 6.04
C ILE A 408 7.39 -1.80 6.97
N ILE A 409 6.07 -1.56 6.99
CA ILE A 409 5.39 -0.68 7.94
C ILE A 409 4.20 -1.45 8.52
N SER A 410 4.23 -1.76 9.81
CA SER A 410 3.14 -2.49 10.47
C SER A 410 2.01 -1.57 10.90
N ASN A 411 0.79 -2.13 11.03
CA ASN A 411 -0.23 -1.52 11.87
C ASN A 411 0.15 -1.63 13.35
N PRO A 412 -0.38 -0.74 14.20
CA PRO A 412 0.04 -0.68 15.60
C PRO A 412 -0.65 -1.75 16.49
N ILE A 413 0.00 -2.01 17.64
CA ILE A 413 -0.61 -2.60 18.83
C ILE A 413 -0.81 -1.47 19.84
N TYR A 414 -1.97 -1.42 20.48
CA TYR A 414 -2.34 -0.38 21.43
C TYR A 414 -2.24 -0.95 22.85
N LEU A 415 -1.27 -0.49 23.63
CA LEU A 415 -1.13 -0.85 25.04
C LEU A 415 -1.78 0.24 25.89
N LEU A 416 -2.84 -0.10 26.62
CA LEU A 416 -3.59 0.84 27.46
C LEU A 416 -2.98 0.99 28.85
N PRO A 417 -3.35 2.04 29.63
CA PRO A 417 -2.97 2.19 31.03
C PRO A 417 -3.35 0.95 31.85
N GLY A 418 -2.41 0.49 32.68
CA GLY A 418 -2.51 -0.78 33.41
C GLY A 418 -1.45 -1.79 32.96
N CYS A 419 -0.91 -1.51 31.78
CA CYS A 419 0.21 -2.24 31.23
C CYS A 419 1.60 -1.74 31.78
#